data_41cf0ceafa88c1170159926621d66b13
#
_entry.id   41cf0ceafa88c1170159926621d66b13
#
_cell.length_a   1.000
_cell.length_b   1.000
_cell.length_c   1.000
_cell.angle_alpha   90.00
_cell.angle_beta   90.00
_cell.angle_gamma   90.00
#
_symmetry.space_group_name_H-M   'P 1'
#
loop_
_entity.id
_entity.type
_entity.pdbx_description
1 polymer ?
#
loop_
_entity_poly.entity_id
_entity_poly.type
_entity_poly.pdbx_seq_one_letter_code
_entity_poly.pdbx_strand_id
1 'polypeptide(L)'
;YNIPIWVLMMPGAVDSLSRLPRCRFWRGACIGMMAALLLWCGNDYYTKLWPRNMTANHEEAVAALRVAGYTEGYATFWNGNIMVELSNGAFDIRVWNPGEELQDPDNVYQWLQETDHMDTHPEGPVFVFLERHELQDILGEHTLDKGTVEFENENYIAYGYPSYDEMRADFFD
;
A
#
# COMPACT_ATOMS: atom_id res chain seq x y z
N TYR A 1 2.94 11.67 -3.54
CA TYR A 1 4.06 12.22 -2.74
C TYR A 1 4.41 13.70 -3.03
N ASN A 2 3.66 14.43 -3.89
CA ASN A 2 3.97 15.82 -4.24
C ASN A 2 3.25 16.87 -3.37
N ILE A 3 2.27 16.48 -2.55
CA ILE A 3 1.48 17.41 -1.72
C ILE A 3 2.34 18.21 -0.73
N PRO A 4 3.32 17.61 0.00
CA PRO A 4 4.16 18.37 0.94
C PRO A 4 4.99 19.46 0.27
N ILE A 5 5.46 19.24 -0.96
CA ILE A 5 6.29 20.21 -1.69
C ILE A 5 5.46 21.45 -2.03
N TRP A 6 4.22 21.28 -2.47
CA TRP A 6 3.33 22.39 -2.81
C TRP A 6 2.95 23.21 -1.57
N VAL A 7 2.67 22.54 -0.45
CA VAL A 7 2.36 23.23 0.82
C VAL A 7 3.54 24.04 1.33
N LEU A 8 4.77 23.52 1.21
CA LEU A 8 5.98 24.25 1.62
C LEU A 8 6.34 25.39 0.67
N MET A 9 6.01 25.28 -0.61
CA MET A 9 6.29 26.34 -1.60
C MET A 9 5.32 27.53 -1.49
N MET A 10 4.11 27.35 -0.97
CA MET A 10 3.12 28.42 -0.83
C MET A 10 3.60 29.64 0.00
N PRO A 11 4.19 29.47 1.21
CA PRO A 11 4.69 30.61 1.98
C PRO A 11 5.81 31.36 1.25
N GLY A 12 6.71 30.64 0.59
CA GLY A 12 7.78 31.26 -0.21
C GLY A 12 7.26 32.06 -1.40
N ALA A 13 6.24 31.54 -2.09
CA ALA A 13 5.58 32.25 -3.18
C ALA A 13 4.88 33.54 -2.70
N VAL A 14 4.19 33.48 -1.55
CA VAL A 14 3.53 34.66 -0.95
C VAL A 14 4.56 35.71 -0.54
N ASP A 15 5.67 35.32 0.12
CA ASP A 15 6.74 36.25 0.48
C ASP A 15 7.38 36.89 -0.76
N SER A 16 7.66 36.11 -1.78
CA SER A 16 8.20 36.61 -3.04
C SER A 16 7.26 37.58 -3.76
N LEU A 17 5.95 37.29 -3.77
CA LEU A 17 4.92 38.18 -4.29
C LEU A 17 4.82 39.49 -3.53
N SER A 18 5.05 39.48 -2.20
CA SER A 18 5.04 40.68 -1.35
C SER A 18 6.20 41.64 -1.65
N ARG A 19 7.32 41.10 -2.14
CA ARG A 19 8.55 41.83 -2.50
C ARG A 19 8.56 42.37 -3.92
N LEU A 20 7.60 41.99 -4.77
CA LEU A 20 7.52 42.52 -6.15
C LEU A 20 7.29 44.03 -6.16
N PRO A 21 7.91 44.76 -7.12
CA PRO A 21 7.70 46.21 -7.26
C PRO A 21 6.20 46.50 -7.37
N ARG A 22 5.78 47.65 -6.78
CA ARG A 22 4.36 48.07 -6.69
C ARG A 22 3.63 48.28 -8.02
N CYS A 23 4.16 47.78 -9.10
CA CYS A 23 3.51 47.78 -10.41
C CYS A 23 2.28 46.85 -10.37
N ARG A 24 1.11 47.46 -10.41
CA ARG A 24 -0.20 46.73 -10.36
C ARG A 24 -0.32 45.68 -11.47
N PHE A 25 0.29 45.93 -12.63
CA PHE A 25 0.28 45.02 -13.76
C PHE A 25 1.00 43.70 -13.45
N TRP A 26 2.23 43.73 -12.92
CA TRP A 26 3.01 42.53 -12.60
C TRP A 26 2.37 41.71 -11.48
N ARG A 27 1.79 42.36 -10.46
CA ARG A 27 1.05 41.66 -9.43
C ARG A 27 -0.18 40.94 -10.00
N GLY A 28 -0.93 41.60 -10.86
CA GLY A 28 -2.10 41.01 -11.52
C GLY A 28 -1.69 39.80 -12.40
N ALA A 29 -0.61 39.93 -13.16
CA ALA A 29 -0.10 38.83 -13.99
C ALA A 29 0.35 37.61 -13.15
N CYS A 30 1.07 37.83 -12.06
CA CYS A 30 1.49 36.74 -11.16
C CYS A 30 0.30 36.06 -10.47
N ILE A 31 -0.68 36.81 -9.98
CA ILE A 31 -1.90 36.28 -9.37
C ILE A 31 -2.69 35.47 -10.41
N GLY A 32 -2.84 36.01 -11.63
CA GLY A 32 -3.52 35.32 -12.73
C GLY A 32 -2.85 34.00 -13.12
N MET A 33 -1.51 34.01 -13.22
CA MET A 33 -0.75 32.79 -13.52
C MET A 33 -0.87 31.75 -12.40
N MET A 34 -0.79 32.17 -11.13
CA MET A 34 -0.98 31.26 -9.99
C MET A 34 -2.39 30.68 -9.96
N ALA A 35 -3.41 31.50 -10.19
CA ALA A 35 -4.79 31.03 -10.27
C ALA A 35 -4.98 30.02 -11.43
N ALA A 36 -4.40 30.30 -12.60
CA ALA A 36 -4.45 29.38 -13.75
C ALA A 36 -3.76 28.04 -13.44
N LEU A 37 -2.60 28.06 -12.77
CA LEU A 37 -1.90 26.85 -12.34
C LEU A 37 -2.72 26.05 -11.32
N LEU A 38 -3.32 26.72 -10.32
CA LEU A 38 -4.16 26.04 -9.33
C LEU A 38 -5.39 25.42 -9.97
N LEU A 39 -6.04 26.13 -10.89
CA LEU A 39 -7.19 25.59 -11.64
C LEU A 39 -6.78 24.40 -12.51
N TRP A 40 -5.64 24.47 -13.19
CA TRP A 40 -5.15 23.37 -13.99
C TRP A 40 -4.78 22.14 -13.14
N CYS A 41 -4.01 22.32 -12.07
CA CYS A 41 -3.66 21.26 -11.15
C CYS A 41 -4.91 20.67 -10.47
N GLY A 42 -5.87 21.52 -10.05
CA GLY A 42 -7.11 21.09 -9.45
C GLY A 42 -7.98 20.29 -10.42
N ASN A 43 -8.06 20.72 -11.69
CA ASN A 43 -8.79 19.99 -12.72
C ASN A 43 -8.10 18.64 -13.03
N ASP A 44 -6.77 18.60 -13.12
CA ASP A 44 -6.01 17.36 -13.37
C ASP A 44 -6.19 16.36 -12.21
N TYR A 45 -6.13 16.84 -10.97
CA TYR A 45 -6.43 16.05 -9.78
C TYR A 45 -7.86 15.50 -9.81
N TYR A 46 -8.85 16.39 -10.03
CA TYR A 46 -10.25 16.02 -10.00
C TYR A 46 -10.64 15.05 -11.12
N THR A 47 -10.09 15.21 -12.31
CA THR A 47 -10.44 14.37 -13.47
C THR A 47 -9.67 13.05 -13.53
N LYS A 48 -8.44 13.02 -13.03
CA LYS A 48 -7.56 11.84 -13.15
C LYS A 48 -7.42 11.02 -11.88
N LEU A 49 -7.42 11.65 -10.71
CA LEU A 49 -7.15 10.98 -9.44
C LEU A 49 -8.43 10.73 -8.64
N TRP A 50 -9.33 11.72 -8.56
CA TRP A 50 -10.54 11.59 -7.78
C TRP A 50 -11.46 10.42 -8.17
N PRO A 51 -11.69 10.13 -9.48
CA PRO A 51 -12.56 9.02 -9.86
C PRO A 51 -11.90 7.63 -9.71
N ARG A 52 -10.62 7.56 -9.39
CA ARG A 52 -9.95 6.27 -9.21
C ARG A 52 -10.15 5.77 -7.80
N ASN A 53 -10.84 4.64 -7.68
CA ASN A 53 -10.80 3.86 -6.44
C ASN A 53 -9.42 3.19 -6.35
N MET A 54 -8.49 3.80 -5.62
CA MET A 54 -7.12 3.31 -5.48
C MET A 54 -7.05 2.03 -4.64
N THR A 55 -8.12 1.71 -3.91
CA THR A 55 -8.23 0.54 -3.04
C THR A 55 -9.08 -0.57 -3.62
N ALA A 56 -9.62 -0.42 -4.84
CA ALA A 56 -10.54 -1.39 -5.43
C ALA A 56 -9.98 -2.83 -5.43
N ASN A 57 -8.72 -3.00 -5.80
CA ASN A 57 -8.07 -4.31 -5.79
C ASN A 57 -7.98 -4.92 -4.39
N HIS A 58 -7.68 -4.11 -3.38
CA HIS A 58 -7.64 -4.55 -1.99
C HIS A 58 -9.03 -4.86 -1.44
N GLU A 59 -10.05 -4.07 -1.82
CA GLU A 59 -11.45 -4.33 -1.45
C GLU A 59 -11.93 -5.68 -2.00
N GLU A 60 -11.60 -5.99 -3.26
CA GLU A 60 -11.88 -7.28 -3.88
C GLU A 60 -11.14 -8.43 -3.18
N ALA A 61 -9.86 -8.26 -2.88
CA ALA A 61 -9.08 -9.26 -2.15
C ALA A 61 -9.63 -9.50 -0.74
N VAL A 62 -9.95 -8.43 0.02
CA VAL A 62 -10.59 -8.54 1.34
C VAL A 62 -11.91 -9.29 1.26
N ALA A 63 -12.73 -9.03 0.24
CA ALA A 63 -14.00 -9.73 0.06
C ALA A 63 -13.79 -11.21 -0.24
N ALA A 64 -12.84 -11.57 -1.11
CA ALA A 64 -12.52 -12.96 -1.46
C ALA A 64 -12.01 -13.74 -0.24
N LEU A 65 -11.02 -13.19 0.48
CA LEU A 65 -10.45 -13.83 1.68
C LEU A 65 -11.46 -14.00 2.81
N ARG A 66 -12.37 -13.04 2.99
CA ARG A 66 -13.48 -13.19 3.95
C ARG A 66 -14.43 -14.33 3.58
N VAL A 67 -14.77 -14.44 2.30
CA VAL A 67 -15.64 -15.55 1.82
C VAL A 67 -14.95 -16.89 2.01
N ALA A 68 -13.64 -16.95 1.82
CA ALA A 68 -12.82 -18.14 2.05
C ALA A 68 -12.62 -18.45 3.56
N GLY A 69 -12.95 -17.51 4.47
CA GLY A 69 -12.94 -17.72 5.91
C GLY A 69 -11.61 -17.39 6.61
N TYR A 70 -10.70 -16.70 5.93
CA TYR A 70 -9.44 -16.28 6.53
C TYR A 70 -9.62 -15.07 7.44
N THR A 71 -8.86 -15.05 8.54
CA THR A 71 -8.78 -13.94 9.50
C THR A 71 -7.35 -13.51 9.78
N GLU A 72 -6.36 -14.38 9.55
CA GLU A 72 -4.96 -14.12 9.80
C GLU A 72 -4.14 -14.29 8.54
N GLY A 73 -3.06 -13.52 8.39
CA GLY A 73 -2.23 -13.60 7.19
C GLY A 73 -0.95 -12.79 7.23
N TYR A 74 -0.29 -12.80 6.09
CA TYR A 74 0.96 -12.08 5.83
C TYR A 74 0.80 -11.20 4.60
N ALA A 75 1.36 -10.01 4.66
CA ALA A 75 1.43 -9.10 3.53
C ALA A 75 2.61 -8.14 3.69
N THR A 76 2.99 -7.44 2.62
CA THR A 76 3.94 -6.35 2.72
C THR A 76 3.36 -5.14 3.46
N PHE A 77 4.21 -4.26 3.96
CA PHE A 77 3.83 -3.18 4.87
C PHE A 77 2.62 -2.34 4.40
N TRP A 78 2.68 -1.84 3.17
CA TRP A 78 1.60 -0.99 2.66
C TRP A 78 0.32 -1.78 2.39
N ASN A 79 0.45 -2.96 1.83
CA ASN A 79 -0.67 -3.84 1.51
C ASN A 79 -1.35 -4.36 2.78
N GLY A 80 -0.58 -4.79 3.78
CA GLY A 80 -1.10 -5.25 5.06
C GLY A 80 -1.94 -4.20 5.78
N ASN A 81 -1.40 -2.98 5.94
CA ASN A 81 -2.10 -1.90 6.61
C ASN A 81 -3.41 -1.50 5.90
N ILE A 82 -3.40 -1.44 4.56
CA ILE A 82 -4.61 -1.16 3.77
C ILE A 82 -5.66 -2.25 3.99
N MET A 83 -5.27 -3.52 3.98
CA MET A 83 -6.21 -4.64 4.16
C MET A 83 -6.79 -4.69 5.58
N VAL A 84 -6.00 -4.38 6.61
CA VAL A 84 -6.49 -4.25 7.99
C VAL A 84 -7.54 -3.14 8.07
N GLU A 85 -7.27 -1.97 7.49
CA GLU A 85 -8.21 -0.84 7.47
C GLU A 85 -9.51 -1.20 6.71
N LEU A 86 -9.41 -1.74 5.50
CA LEU A 86 -10.56 -2.11 4.68
C LEU A 86 -11.37 -3.27 5.27
N SER A 87 -10.73 -4.12 6.05
CA SER A 87 -11.40 -5.19 6.78
C SER A 87 -12.09 -4.71 8.06
N ASN A 88 -11.96 -3.44 8.44
CA ASN A 88 -12.36 -2.90 9.75
C ASN A 88 -11.73 -3.67 10.91
N GLY A 89 -10.46 -4.04 10.80
CA GLY A 89 -9.74 -4.82 11.81
C GLY A 89 -10.18 -6.28 11.93
N ALA A 90 -10.90 -6.82 10.94
CA ALA A 90 -11.27 -8.24 10.95
C ALA A 90 -10.12 -9.15 10.52
N PHE A 91 -9.11 -8.59 9.85
CA PHE A 91 -7.88 -9.31 9.52
C PHE A 91 -6.78 -8.91 10.48
N ASP A 92 -6.08 -9.90 10.98
CA ASP A 92 -4.85 -9.81 11.73
C ASP A 92 -3.68 -10.15 10.78
N ILE A 93 -2.91 -9.13 10.39
CA ILE A 93 -1.90 -9.27 9.34
C ILE A 93 -0.52 -8.98 9.87
N ARG A 94 0.34 -9.98 9.79
CA ARG A 94 1.78 -9.83 10.05
C ARG A 94 2.47 -9.26 8.83
N VAL A 95 3.21 -8.19 9.02
CA VAL A 95 3.85 -7.51 7.91
C VAL A 95 5.20 -8.12 7.61
N TRP A 96 5.36 -8.60 6.39
CA TRP A 96 6.64 -8.98 5.83
C TRP A 96 7.34 -7.79 5.20
N ASN A 97 8.65 -7.74 5.34
CA ASN A 97 9.48 -6.83 4.58
C ASN A 97 10.12 -7.60 3.40
N PRO A 98 9.74 -7.35 2.14
CA PRO A 98 10.37 -7.97 0.98
C PRO A 98 11.74 -7.33 0.74
N GLY A 99 12.73 -7.70 1.51
CA GLY A 99 14.10 -7.24 1.42
C GLY A 99 15.07 -8.39 1.49
N GLU A 100 16.38 -8.10 1.57
CA GLU A 100 17.44 -9.10 1.66
C GLU A 100 17.31 -10.06 2.86
N GLU A 101 16.40 -9.77 3.80
CA GLU A 101 16.14 -10.53 5.02
C GLU A 101 14.93 -11.47 4.93
N LEU A 102 14.27 -11.57 3.77
CA LEU A 102 13.11 -12.45 3.52
C LEU A 102 13.41 -13.95 3.58
N GLN A 103 14.61 -14.31 3.90
CA GLN A 103 14.97 -15.72 4.09
C GLN A 103 14.46 -16.30 5.41
N ASP A 104 13.85 -15.48 6.27
CA ASP A 104 13.28 -15.91 7.53
C ASP A 104 11.83 -15.42 7.65
N PRO A 105 10.83 -16.33 7.57
CA PRO A 105 9.41 -15.99 7.73
C PRO A 105 9.10 -15.47 9.15
N ASP A 106 9.99 -15.73 10.10
CA ASP A 106 9.86 -15.26 11.47
C ASP A 106 10.31 -13.80 11.61
N ASN A 107 10.89 -13.20 10.56
CA ASN A 107 11.33 -11.81 10.55
C ASN A 107 10.18 -10.87 10.14
N VAL A 108 9.22 -10.72 11.04
CA VAL A 108 8.15 -9.74 10.91
C VAL A 108 8.73 -8.34 11.04
N TYR A 109 8.35 -7.44 10.13
CA TYR A 109 8.79 -6.05 10.16
C TYR A 109 8.26 -5.33 11.40
N GLN A 110 9.15 -4.96 12.32
CA GLN A 110 8.83 -4.51 13.69
C GLN A 110 8.08 -3.16 13.76
N TRP A 111 8.02 -2.41 12.69
CA TRP A 111 7.41 -1.08 12.71
C TRP A 111 5.90 -1.15 12.49
N LEU A 112 5.14 -0.53 13.39
CA LEU A 112 3.67 -0.48 13.38
C LEU A 112 3.01 -1.88 13.38
N GLN A 113 3.62 -2.82 14.09
CA GLN A 113 3.07 -4.15 14.34
C GLN A 113 2.67 -4.31 15.81
N GLU A 114 1.76 -5.21 16.07
CA GLU A 114 1.50 -5.68 17.43
C GLU A 114 2.73 -6.44 17.94
N THR A 115 3.04 -6.30 19.23
CA THR A 115 4.27 -6.88 19.79
C THR A 115 4.27 -8.39 19.79
N ASP A 116 3.12 -9.02 19.87
CA ASP A 116 2.94 -10.47 19.83
C ASP A 116 3.16 -11.07 18.43
N HIS A 117 3.02 -10.28 17.35
CA HIS A 117 3.32 -10.72 16.00
C HIS A 117 4.78 -11.15 15.79
N MET A 118 5.68 -10.67 16.65
CA MET A 118 7.09 -11.04 16.59
C MET A 118 7.42 -12.36 17.27
N ASP A 119 6.57 -12.78 18.20
CA ASP A 119 6.82 -13.94 19.07
C ASP A 119 5.83 -15.10 18.82
N THR A 120 4.81 -14.89 17.97
CA THR A 120 3.75 -15.88 17.72
C THR A 120 3.45 -16.05 16.24
N HIS A 121 2.94 -17.22 15.89
CA HIS A 121 2.43 -17.52 14.55
C HIS A 121 0.94 -17.78 14.59
N PRO A 122 0.21 -17.61 13.45
CA PRO A 122 -1.17 -18.02 13.35
C PRO A 122 -1.34 -19.51 13.69
N GLU A 123 -2.35 -19.84 14.50
CA GLU A 123 -2.66 -21.23 14.85
C GLU A 123 -3.59 -21.91 13.83
N GLY A 124 -4.23 -21.11 12.95
CA GLY A 124 -5.24 -21.55 11.98
C GLY A 124 -4.84 -21.37 10.53
N PRO A 125 -5.83 -21.38 9.63
CA PRO A 125 -5.61 -21.07 8.22
C PRO A 125 -5.04 -19.65 8.05
N VAL A 126 -4.03 -19.53 7.19
CA VAL A 126 -3.37 -18.26 6.92
C VAL A 126 -3.43 -17.91 5.44
N PHE A 127 -3.42 -16.62 5.13
CA PHE A 127 -3.23 -16.17 3.76
C PHE A 127 -1.93 -15.37 3.60
N VAL A 128 -1.44 -15.31 2.37
CA VAL A 128 -0.35 -14.43 1.96
C VAL A 128 -0.85 -13.54 0.84
N PHE A 129 -0.78 -12.22 1.02
CA PHE A 129 -1.21 -11.25 0.01
C PHE A 129 -0.03 -10.39 -0.44
N LEU A 130 0.28 -10.45 -1.73
CA LEU A 130 1.45 -9.83 -2.33
C LEU A 130 1.11 -9.14 -3.65
N GLU A 131 1.89 -8.14 -4.02
CA GLU A 131 1.96 -7.69 -5.39
C GLU A 131 2.69 -8.75 -6.25
N ARG A 132 2.33 -8.87 -7.52
CA ARG A 132 2.93 -9.90 -8.39
C ARG A 132 4.44 -9.74 -8.56
N HIS A 133 4.94 -8.51 -8.56
CA HIS A 133 6.37 -8.29 -8.63
C HIS A 133 7.08 -8.66 -7.31
N GLU A 134 6.46 -8.40 -6.15
CA GLU A 134 6.97 -8.84 -4.85
C GLU A 134 7.05 -10.36 -4.78
N LEU A 135 6.00 -11.06 -5.26
CA LEU A 135 6.01 -12.52 -5.34
C LEU A 135 7.15 -13.04 -6.21
N GLN A 136 7.38 -12.43 -7.37
CA GLN A 136 8.46 -12.82 -8.26
C GLN A 136 9.84 -12.59 -7.63
N ASP A 137 10.00 -11.48 -6.91
CA ASP A 137 11.25 -11.15 -6.21
C ASP A 137 11.52 -12.13 -5.05
N ILE A 138 10.46 -12.58 -4.35
CA ILE A 138 10.53 -13.55 -3.26
C ILE A 138 10.87 -14.94 -3.80
N LEU A 139 10.15 -15.40 -4.79
CA LEU A 139 10.26 -16.78 -5.25
C LEU A 139 11.45 -17.02 -6.18
N GLY A 140 11.87 -16.00 -6.94
CA GLY A 140 12.87 -16.20 -8.00
C GLY A 140 12.40 -17.26 -9.01
N GLU A 141 13.06 -18.41 -9.01
CA GLU A 141 12.70 -19.57 -9.85
C GLU A 141 11.82 -20.61 -9.12
N HIS A 142 11.56 -20.42 -7.83
CA HIS A 142 10.71 -21.32 -7.03
C HIS A 142 9.24 -21.15 -7.41
N THR A 143 8.46 -22.23 -7.35
CA THR A 143 7.02 -22.23 -7.61
C THR A 143 6.27 -22.72 -6.39
N LEU A 144 5.16 -22.05 -6.05
CA LEU A 144 4.31 -22.45 -4.94
C LEU A 144 3.39 -23.61 -5.39
N ASP A 145 3.48 -24.73 -4.70
CA ASP A 145 2.77 -25.96 -5.06
C ASP A 145 1.64 -26.32 -4.07
N LYS A 146 1.65 -25.76 -2.83
CA LYS A 146 0.74 -26.13 -1.74
C LYS A 146 -0.36 -25.10 -1.53
N GLY A 147 -0.09 -23.84 -1.85
CA GLY A 147 -1.05 -22.75 -1.66
C GLY A 147 -2.22 -22.79 -2.61
N THR A 148 -3.42 -22.47 -2.13
CA THR A 148 -4.60 -22.27 -2.96
C THR A 148 -4.69 -20.81 -3.36
N VAL A 149 -4.86 -20.50 -4.65
CA VAL A 149 -5.10 -19.14 -5.10
C VAL A 149 -6.52 -18.73 -4.73
N GLU A 150 -6.63 -17.82 -3.75
CA GLU A 150 -7.92 -17.31 -3.25
C GLU A 150 -8.34 -16.02 -3.95
N PHE A 151 -7.36 -15.25 -4.43
CA PHE A 151 -7.59 -14.04 -5.21
C PHE A 151 -6.44 -13.80 -6.18
N GLU A 152 -6.76 -13.33 -7.37
CA GLU A 152 -5.77 -13.01 -8.40
C GLU A 152 -6.29 -11.94 -9.35
N ASN A 153 -5.46 -10.93 -9.64
CA ASN A 153 -5.69 -9.96 -10.71
C ASN A 153 -4.36 -9.53 -11.37
N GLU A 154 -4.38 -8.47 -12.17
CA GLU A 154 -3.19 -7.99 -12.88
C GLU A 154 -2.02 -7.60 -11.96
N ASN A 155 -2.33 -7.09 -10.76
CA ASN A 155 -1.34 -6.48 -9.86
C ASN A 155 -1.07 -7.31 -8.62
N TYR A 156 -2.05 -8.07 -8.12
CA TYR A 156 -2.03 -8.72 -6.82
C TYR A 156 -2.41 -10.20 -6.90
N ILE A 157 -1.93 -10.94 -5.92
CA ILE A 157 -2.29 -12.34 -5.72
C ILE A 157 -2.41 -12.63 -4.22
N ALA A 158 -3.36 -13.49 -3.86
CA ALA A 158 -3.48 -14.03 -2.52
C ALA A 158 -3.49 -15.55 -2.56
N TYR A 159 -2.61 -16.15 -1.78
CA TYR A 159 -2.57 -17.58 -1.52
C TYR A 159 -3.13 -17.89 -0.15
N GLY A 160 -3.92 -18.94 -0.04
CA GLY A 160 -4.43 -19.48 1.20
C GLY A 160 -3.77 -20.79 1.56
N TYR A 161 -3.52 -21.01 2.85
CA TYR A 161 -2.90 -22.21 3.41
C TYR A 161 -3.68 -22.68 4.61
N PRO A 162 -3.73 -24.01 4.85
CA PRO A 162 -4.38 -24.57 6.04
C PRO A 162 -3.70 -24.21 7.35
N SER A 163 -2.39 -23.92 7.31
CA SER A 163 -1.58 -23.59 8.49
C SER A 163 -0.36 -22.74 8.11
N TYR A 164 0.22 -22.12 9.13
CA TYR A 164 1.51 -21.43 9.04
C TYR A 164 2.64 -22.35 8.55
N ASP A 165 2.72 -23.59 9.09
CA ASP A 165 3.78 -24.53 8.74
C ASP A 165 3.74 -24.91 7.25
N GLU A 166 2.55 -25.09 6.69
CA GLU A 166 2.41 -25.37 5.26
C GLU A 166 2.79 -24.18 4.39
N MET A 167 2.40 -22.98 4.79
CA MET A 167 2.80 -21.73 4.13
C MET A 167 4.31 -21.57 4.16
N ARG A 168 4.92 -21.75 5.34
CA ARG A 168 6.37 -21.65 5.52
C ARG A 168 7.13 -22.63 4.64
N ALA A 169 6.70 -23.89 4.62
CA ALA A 169 7.31 -24.94 3.82
C ALA A 169 7.11 -24.76 2.30
N ASP A 170 6.14 -23.97 1.87
CA ASP A 170 5.92 -23.67 0.44
C ASP A 170 6.72 -22.45 -0.03
N PHE A 171 6.95 -21.49 0.83
CA PHE A 171 7.68 -20.26 0.49
C PHE A 171 9.20 -20.39 0.71
N PHE A 172 9.66 -21.21 1.67
CA PHE A 172 11.04 -21.14 2.19
C PHE A 172 11.80 -22.47 2.21
N ASP A 173 11.14 -23.62 2.00
CA ASP A 173 11.78 -24.97 1.89
C ASP A 173 11.87 -25.40 0.42
#